data_41b3f29a8cd551e74c49323ce300dac1
#
_entry.id   41b3f29a8cd551e74c49323ce300dac1
#
_cell.length_a   1.000
_cell.length_b   1.000
_cell.length_c   1.000
_cell.angle_alpha   90.00
_cell.angle_beta   90.00
_cell.angle_gamma   90.00
#
_symmetry.space_group_name_H-M   'P 1'
#
loop_
_entity.id
_entity.type
_entity.pdbx_description
1 polymer ?
#
loop_
_entity_poly.entity_id
_entity_poly.type
_entity_poly.pdbx_seq_one_letter_code
_entity_poly.pdbx_strand_id
1 'polypeptide(L)'
;MAFLVQELANATAARGHEVHVLTGYPNWPVGKPMTPYSAWRPVSERMGGVTVHRIPFLASPNGPLWRRMLDFKSFELSVRIFGRSLERPDVIHVHVPPNEDALATAALAKYFACPFVLHVQDVQPDGAIKIGSLKSQLAIAILRRQETSVYERAAHVLALGVEMRTRILRKGVAATKVSLLPNWINAQAIAPMDRMNPLRAEWGIPEDRFVALYAGTFGRAHGTAQLIDAAEQLRMDTQVTFLLVGQGHDFEHIQRLTESRGLRNVMVREFVPRARLAELQAIADVSLVTLRSGLGNISVPSKVLGYMAAGRPVIGLLDSSSDTATLLRNAKCGVVLEPGDVVGLAREVRALAANPSLAREWGQRARKHVLDQLDAQVVLGRGVEMLETVARGQAVFQ
;
A
#
# COMPACT_ATOMS: atom_id res chain seq x y z
N MET A 1 -4.58 4.44 1.00
CA MET A 1 -5.73 4.01 0.15
C MET A 1 -6.51 5.20 -0.40
N ALA A 2 -6.96 6.16 0.41
CA ALA A 2 -7.72 7.33 -0.08
C ALA A 2 -7.06 8.06 -1.28
N PHE A 3 -5.74 8.17 -1.29
CA PHE A 3 -5.00 8.76 -2.40
C PHE A 3 -5.15 8.00 -3.73
N LEU A 4 -5.11 6.66 -3.72
CA LEU A 4 -5.31 5.84 -4.91
C LEU A 4 -6.72 6.01 -5.48
N VAL A 5 -7.73 6.03 -4.60
CA VAL A 5 -9.13 6.28 -5.02
C VAL A 5 -9.27 7.65 -5.65
N GLN A 6 -8.68 8.68 -5.04
CA GLN A 6 -8.72 10.05 -5.55
C GLN A 6 -8.06 10.17 -6.94
N GLU A 7 -6.90 9.55 -7.13
CA GLU A 7 -6.20 9.60 -8.42
C GLU A 7 -6.96 8.88 -9.52
N LEU A 8 -7.53 7.70 -9.22
CA LEU A 8 -8.35 6.99 -10.20
C LEU A 8 -9.64 7.77 -10.53
N ALA A 9 -10.31 8.35 -9.53
CA ALA A 9 -11.48 9.18 -9.74
C ALA A 9 -11.16 10.41 -10.62
N ASN A 10 -10.05 11.10 -10.33
CA ASN A 10 -9.60 12.23 -11.14
C ASN A 10 -9.26 11.83 -12.58
N ALA A 11 -8.59 10.69 -12.77
CA ALA A 11 -8.26 10.18 -14.09
C ALA A 11 -9.52 9.79 -14.89
N THR A 12 -10.52 9.23 -14.22
CA THR A 12 -11.82 8.91 -14.82
C THR A 12 -12.56 10.19 -15.23
N ALA A 13 -12.60 11.20 -14.36
CA ALA A 13 -13.21 12.50 -14.67
C ALA A 13 -12.48 13.22 -15.81
N ALA A 14 -11.16 13.14 -15.88
CA ALA A 14 -10.36 13.73 -16.96
C ALA A 14 -10.64 13.12 -18.34
N ARG A 15 -11.19 11.90 -18.39
CA ARG A 15 -11.69 11.26 -19.63
C ARG A 15 -13.14 11.68 -20.01
N GLY A 16 -13.74 12.60 -19.27
CA GLY A 16 -15.07 13.12 -19.55
C GLY A 16 -16.21 12.37 -18.86
N HIS A 17 -15.93 11.45 -17.95
CA HIS A 17 -16.95 10.76 -17.16
C HIS A 17 -17.42 11.61 -15.98
N GLU A 18 -18.70 11.51 -15.64
CA GLU A 18 -19.22 12.02 -14.39
C GLU A 18 -18.86 11.05 -13.25
N VAL A 19 -18.16 11.56 -12.23
CA VAL A 19 -17.62 10.74 -11.15
C VAL A 19 -18.15 11.20 -9.81
N HIS A 20 -18.78 10.26 -9.08
CA HIS A 20 -19.25 10.43 -7.72
C HIS A 20 -18.47 9.52 -6.77
N VAL A 21 -17.92 10.08 -5.71
CA VAL A 21 -17.18 9.34 -4.68
C VAL A 21 -17.96 9.38 -3.36
N LEU A 22 -18.45 8.23 -2.88
CA LEU A 22 -18.97 8.11 -1.52
C LEU A 22 -17.84 7.80 -0.55
N THR A 23 -17.69 8.62 0.48
CA THR A 23 -16.64 8.43 1.48
C THR A 23 -17.08 8.94 2.86
N GLY A 24 -16.35 8.56 3.89
CA GLY A 24 -16.52 9.13 5.22
C GLY A 24 -15.88 10.50 5.35
N TYR A 25 -16.07 11.13 6.51
CA TYR A 25 -15.36 12.35 6.86
C TYR A 25 -13.89 12.08 7.14
N PRO A 26 -12.98 13.05 6.87
CA PRO A 26 -11.61 13.01 7.36
C PRO A 26 -11.62 12.89 8.90
N ASN A 27 -11.07 11.83 9.44
CA ASN A 27 -11.11 11.51 10.88
C ASN A 27 -9.77 11.04 11.44
N TRP A 28 -8.81 10.74 10.60
CA TRP A 28 -7.49 10.28 11.02
C TRP A 28 -6.54 11.47 11.27
N PRO A 29 -5.72 11.46 12.35
CA PRO A 29 -5.57 10.40 13.37
C PRO A 29 -6.52 10.53 14.57
N VAL A 30 -7.33 11.57 14.65
CA VAL A 30 -8.09 12.01 15.84
C VAL A 30 -9.27 11.10 16.18
N GLY A 31 -9.82 10.36 15.19
CA GLY A 31 -11.00 9.52 15.39
C GLY A 31 -12.31 10.27 15.53
N LYS A 32 -12.34 11.53 15.11
CA LYS A 32 -13.54 12.38 15.04
C LYS A 32 -13.53 13.15 13.74
N PRO A 33 -14.67 13.54 13.19
CA PRO A 33 -14.70 14.40 12.01
C PRO A 33 -13.85 15.65 12.23
N MET A 34 -13.00 15.95 11.26
CA MET A 34 -12.18 17.17 11.28
C MET A 34 -13.02 18.35 10.81
N THR A 35 -12.79 19.53 11.40
CA THR A 35 -13.42 20.79 10.95
C THR A 35 -13.15 20.99 9.44
N PRO A 36 -14.16 21.40 8.64
CA PRO A 36 -15.50 21.89 9.03
C PRO A 36 -16.61 20.81 9.09
N TYR A 37 -16.29 19.52 8.99
CA TYR A 37 -17.29 18.47 8.88
C TYR A 37 -17.97 18.13 10.19
N SER A 38 -19.22 17.65 10.09
CA SER A 38 -20.02 17.17 11.22
C SER A 38 -20.36 15.70 11.07
N ALA A 39 -20.31 14.93 12.15
CA ALA A 39 -20.62 13.50 12.15
C ALA A 39 -22.06 13.14 11.72
N TRP A 40 -22.97 14.12 11.64
CA TRP A 40 -24.42 13.88 11.51
C TRP A 40 -25.03 14.36 10.20
N ARG A 41 -24.32 15.15 9.40
CA ARG A 41 -24.87 15.74 8.18
C ARG A 41 -24.04 15.36 6.97
N PRO A 42 -24.65 14.73 5.96
CA PRO A 42 -23.94 14.48 4.71
C PRO A 42 -23.58 15.82 4.03
N VAL A 43 -22.42 15.85 3.38
CA VAL A 43 -21.93 17.02 2.65
C VAL A 43 -21.48 16.55 1.28
N SER A 44 -21.91 17.26 0.23
CA SER A 44 -21.37 17.06 -1.11
C SER A 44 -20.51 18.26 -1.50
N GLU A 45 -19.31 17.97 -1.97
CA GLU A 45 -18.33 18.98 -2.39
C GLU A 45 -17.72 18.59 -3.74
N ARG A 46 -17.31 19.59 -4.52
CA ARG A 46 -16.65 19.36 -5.81
C ARG A 46 -15.13 19.50 -5.64
N MET A 47 -14.40 18.44 -5.96
CA MET A 47 -12.95 18.41 -5.90
C MET A 47 -12.39 18.14 -7.30
N GLY A 48 -11.97 19.19 -8.02
CA GLY A 48 -11.64 19.07 -9.43
C GLY A 48 -12.86 18.68 -10.25
N GLY A 49 -12.75 17.64 -11.07
CA GLY A 49 -13.86 17.09 -11.88
C GLY A 49 -14.76 16.10 -11.15
N VAL A 50 -14.52 15.83 -9.86
CA VAL A 50 -15.17 14.75 -9.07
C VAL A 50 -16.14 15.36 -8.05
N THR A 51 -17.34 14.78 -7.92
CA THR A 51 -18.28 15.09 -6.83
C THR A 51 -18.06 14.12 -5.67
N VAL A 52 -17.68 14.65 -4.52
CA VAL A 52 -17.38 13.86 -3.30
C VAL A 52 -18.54 14.00 -2.31
N HIS A 53 -19.18 12.88 -1.99
CA HIS A 53 -20.25 12.78 -1.00
C HIS A 53 -19.68 12.22 0.30
N ARG A 54 -19.55 13.08 1.31
CA ARG A 54 -19.13 12.67 2.65
C ARG A 54 -20.34 12.31 3.46
N ILE A 55 -20.40 11.06 3.88
CA ILE A 55 -21.55 10.50 4.60
C ILE A 55 -21.23 10.23 6.06
N PRO A 56 -22.24 10.32 6.96
CA PRO A 56 -22.07 10.06 8.37
C PRO A 56 -21.71 8.60 8.65
N PHE A 57 -20.81 8.37 9.59
CA PHE A 57 -20.50 7.05 10.14
C PHE A 57 -19.86 7.20 11.52
N LEU A 58 -19.83 6.12 12.30
CA LEU A 58 -19.11 6.07 13.56
C LEU A 58 -17.61 5.98 13.28
N ALA A 59 -16.81 6.86 13.85
CA ALA A 59 -15.36 6.88 13.65
C ALA A 59 -14.63 6.59 14.96
N SER A 60 -13.92 5.47 15.04
CA SER A 60 -13.16 5.05 16.23
C SER A 60 -11.82 4.39 15.81
N PRO A 61 -10.93 5.06 15.10
CA PRO A 61 -9.74 4.44 14.49
C PRO A 61 -8.80 3.77 15.50
N ASN A 62 -8.80 4.22 16.75
CA ASN A 62 -7.97 3.70 17.85
C ASN A 62 -8.76 2.85 18.86
N GLY A 63 -10.00 2.48 18.53
CA GLY A 63 -10.86 1.70 19.40
C GLY A 63 -10.54 0.21 19.41
N PRO A 64 -11.07 -0.53 20.40
CA PRO A 64 -11.00 -1.99 20.44
C PRO A 64 -11.71 -2.59 19.21
N LEU A 65 -11.40 -3.86 18.89
CA LEU A 65 -11.85 -4.53 17.67
C LEU A 65 -13.38 -4.42 17.43
N TRP A 66 -14.20 -4.57 18.49
CA TRP A 66 -15.65 -4.48 18.39
C TRP A 66 -16.14 -3.08 17.95
N ARG A 67 -15.48 -2.00 18.42
CA ARG A 67 -15.77 -0.64 17.96
C ARG A 67 -15.42 -0.45 16.50
N ARG A 68 -14.27 -0.93 16.08
CA ARG A 68 -13.88 -0.89 14.65
C ARG A 68 -14.88 -1.65 13.77
N MET A 69 -15.43 -2.77 14.26
CA MET A 69 -16.50 -3.48 13.55
C MET A 69 -17.77 -2.63 13.45
N LEU A 70 -18.13 -1.90 14.51
CA LEU A 70 -19.28 -0.96 14.46
C LEU A 70 -19.02 0.18 13.49
N ASP A 71 -17.79 0.70 13.40
CA ASP A 71 -17.42 1.74 12.44
C ASP A 71 -17.66 1.24 11.01
N PHE A 72 -17.14 0.06 10.66
CA PHE A 72 -17.32 -0.54 9.34
C PHE A 72 -18.80 -0.80 9.03
N LYS A 73 -19.57 -1.34 10.00
CA LYS A 73 -20.99 -1.60 9.82
C LYS A 73 -21.81 -0.32 9.69
N SER A 74 -21.49 0.72 10.46
CA SER A 74 -22.17 2.02 10.33
C SER A 74 -21.88 2.68 8.99
N PHE A 75 -20.64 2.57 8.47
CA PHE A 75 -20.29 3.06 7.15
C PHE A 75 -21.01 2.26 6.04
N GLU A 76 -21.02 0.92 6.12
CA GLU A 76 -21.76 0.05 5.23
C GLU A 76 -23.24 0.48 5.13
N LEU A 77 -23.89 0.70 6.28
CA LEU A 77 -25.28 1.14 6.35
C LEU A 77 -25.46 2.53 5.71
N SER A 78 -24.59 3.45 6.03
CA SER A 78 -24.61 4.81 5.45
C SER A 78 -24.45 4.80 3.94
N VAL A 79 -23.52 4.01 3.40
CA VAL A 79 -23.36 3.86 1.95
C VAL A 79 -24.65 3.32 1.32
N ARG A 80 -25.32 2.34 1.93
CA ARG A 80 -26.59 1.79 1.42
C ARG A 80 -27.73 2.80 1.44
N ILE A 81 -27.79 3.67 2.46
CA ILE A 81 -28.84 4.69 2.59
C ILE A 81 -28.58 5.84 1.61
N PHE A 82 -27.42 6.52 1.77
CA PHE A 82 -27.11 7.72 1.01
C PHE A 82 -26.77 7.43 -0.46
N GLY A 83 -26.18 6.26 -0.74
CA GLY A 83 -25.89 5.86 -2.12
C GLY A 83 -27.13 5.73 -3.00
N ARG A 84 -28.29 5.34 -2.44
CA ARG A 84 -29.55 5.24 -3.20
C ARG A 84 -30.14 6.57 -3.64
N SER A 85 -29.71 7.68 -3.05
CA SER A 85 -30.15 9.02 -3.46
C SER A 85 -29.35 9.59 -4.62
N LEU A 86 -28.27 8.90 -5.04
CA LEU A 86 -27.50 9.28 -6.21
C LEU A 86 -28.16 8.83 -7.50
N GLU A 87 -27.77 9.41 -8.60
CA GLU A 87 -28.15 8.96 -9.93
C GLU A 87 -27.61 7.54 -10.20
N ARG A 88 -28.29 6.79 -11.06
CA ARG A 88 -27.90 5.45 -11.43
C ARG A 88 -26.55 5.47 -12.15
N PRO A 89 -25.50 4.83 -11.60
CA PRO A 89 -24.21 4.77 -12.28
C PRO A 89 -24.18 3.66 -13.35
N ASP A 90 -23.31 3.80 -14.35
CA ASP A 90 -23.02 2.74 -15.31
C ASP A 90 -22.15 1.63 -14.70
N VAL A 91 -21.26 1.98 -13.77
CA VAL A 91 -20.40 1.06 -13.03
C VAL A 91 -20.05 1.62 -11.66
N ILE A 92 -19.92 0.73 -10.66
CA ILE A 92 -19.42 1.11 -9.33
C ILE A 92 -18.05 0.47 -9.13
N HIS A 93 -17.08 1.26 -8.66
CA HIS A 93 -15.76 0.77 -8.31
C HIS A 93 -15.55 0.84 -6.80
N VAL A 94 -14.99 -0.22 -6.21
CA VAL A 94 -14.72 -0.27 -4.77
C VAL A 94 -13.37 -0.91 -4.46
N HIS A 95 -12.64 -0.31 -3.54
CA HIS A 95 -11.41 -0.87 -2.96
C HIS A 95 -11.73 -1.69 -1.71
N VAL A 96 -11.06 -2.81 -1.54
CA VAL A 96 -11.14 -3.63 -0.33
C VAL A 96 -9.73 -3.90 0.21
N PRO A 97 -9.52 -3.96 1.51
CA PRO A 97 -10.48 -3.94 2.61
C PRO A 97 -11.00 -2.52 2.97
N PRO A 98 -12.09 -2.41 3.77
CA PRO A 98 -12.83 -3.49 4.43
C PRO A 98 -13.86 -4.18 3.51
N ASN A 99 -14.23 -5.43 3.82
CA ASN A 99 -15.22 -6.18 3.04
C ASN A 99 -16.62 -5.57 3.13
N GLU A 100 -16.91 -4.82 4.18
CA GLU A 100 -18.16 -4.08 4.39
C GLU A 100 -18.44 -3.10 3.25
N ASP A 101 -17.41 -2.44 2.73
CA ASP A 101 -17.53 -1.51 1.60
C ASP A 101 -17.99 -2.25 0.33
N ALA A 102 -17.43 -3.44 0.10
CA ALA A 102 -17.85 -4.27 -1.01
C ALA A 102 -19.26 -4.86 -0.84
N LEU A 103 -19.68 -5.19 0.39
CA LEU A 103 -21.05 -5.62 0.68
C LEU A 103 -22.07 -4.49 0.44
N ALA A 104 -21.73 -3.27 0.85
CA ALA A 104 -22.53 -2.08 0.57
C ALA A 104 -22.63 -1.82 -0.95
N THR A 105 -21.50 -1.89 -1.64
CA THR A 105 -21.41 -1.74 -3.09
C THR A 105 -22.25 -2.80 -3.82
N ALA A 106 -22.16 -4.07 -3.43
CA ALA A 106 -22.97 -5.12 -4.02
C ALA A 106 -24.50 -4.91 -3.81
N ALA A 107 -24.89 -4.28 -2.70
CA ALA A 107 -26.27 -3.91 -2.45
C ALA A 107 -26.73 -2.75 -3.35
N LEU A 108 -25.90 -1.73 -3.55
CA LEU A 108 -26.16 -0.63 -4.47
C LEU A 108 -26.18 -1.08 -5.93
N ALA A 109 -25.24 -1.91 -6.35
CA ALA A 109 -25.17 -2.48 -7.68
C ALA A 109 -26.45 -3.27 -8.02
N LYS A 110 -26.95 -4.05 -7.05
CA LYS A 110 -28.26 -4.72 -7.18
C LYS A 110 -29.42 -3.73 -7.28
N TYR A 111 -29.42 -2.67 -6.47
CA TYR A 111 -30.48 -1.65 -6.47
C TYR A 111 -30.55 -0.89 -7.79
N PHE A 112 -29.40 -0.50 -8.34
CA PHE A 112 -29.30 0.23 -9.60
C PHE A 112 -29.30 -0.67 -10.84
N ALA A 113 -29.26 -1.99 -10.68
CA ALA A 113 -29.05 -2.95 -11.76
C ALA A 113 -27.83 -2.59 -12.63
N CYS A 114 -26.68 -2.28 -12.00
CA CYS A 114 -25.43 -1.95 -12.65
C CYS A 114 -24.30 -2.88 -12.18
N PRO A 115 -23.24 -3.08 -12.98
CA PRO A 115 -22.08 -3.86 -12.57
C PRO A 115 -21.24 -3.13 -11.53
N PHE A 116 -20.43 -3.89 -10.76
CA PHE A 116 -19.39 -3.31 -9.93
C PHE A 116 -18.05 -4.02 -10.11
N VAL A 117 -16.97 -3.26 -9.96
CA VAL A 117 -15.60 -3.73 -10.03
C VAL A 117 -14.97 -3.68 -8.63
N LEU A 118 -14.42 -4.80 -8.22
CA LEU A 118 -13.76 -4.97 -6.93
C LEU A 118 -12.24 -4.85 -7.10
N HIS A 119 -11.61 -3.86 -6.46
CA HIS A 119 -10.15 -3.71 -6.46
C HIS A 119 -9.58 -4.19 -5.12
N VAL A 120 -8.91 -5.33 -5.14
CA VAL A 120 -8.40 -6.01 -3.95
C VAL A 120 -7.01 -5.48 -3.63
N GLN A 121 -6.89 -4.79 -2.48
CA GLN A 121 -5.61 -4.27 -1.98
C GLN A 121 -4.92 -5.26 -1.03
N ASP A 122 -5.72 -5.97 -0.23
CA ASP A 122 -5.27 -7.04 0.67
C ASP A 122 -6.31 -8.17 0.66
N VAL A 123 -5.85 -9.42 0.69
CA VAL A 123 -6.74 -10.59 0.76
C VAL A 123 -7.16 -10.82 2.20
N GLN A 124 -8.41 -10.51 2.51
CA GLN A 124 -9.01 -10.73 3.83
C GLN A 124 -9.92 -11.98 3.82
N PRO A 125 -10.04 -12.72 4.96
CA PRO A 125 -9.45 -12.44 6.28
C PRO A 125 -8.04 -13.01 6.48
N ASP A 126 -7.40 -13.52 5.44
CA ASP A 126 -6.15 -14.29 5.52
C ASP A 126 -5.03 -13.55 6.28
N GLY A 127 -4.90 -12.23 6.07
CA GLY A 127 -3.92 -11.41 6.78
C GLY A 127 -4.17 -11.38 8.30
N ALA A 128 -5.40 -11.14 8.72
CA ALA A 128 -5.79 -11.08 10.13
C ALA A 128 -5.60 -12.44 10.84
N ILE A 129 -5.85 -13.54 10.15
CA ILE A 129 -5.63 -14.90 10.64
C ILE A 129 -4.13 -15.14 10.85
N LYS A 130 -3.30 -14.81 9.85
CA LYS A 130 -1.85 -15.07 9.92
C LYS A 130 -1.14 -14.22 10.99
N ILE A 131 -1.55 -12.97 11.18
CA ILE A 131 -1.02 -12.10 12.24
C ILE A 131 -1.51 -12.57 13.63
N GLY A 132 -2.50 -13.48 13.68
CA GLY A 132 -3.09 -13.96 14.93
C GLY A 132 -4.04 -12.97 15.61
N SER A 133 -4.47 -11.93 14.90
CA SER A 133 -5.46 -10.96 15.40
C SER A 133 -6.90 -11.49 15.31
N LEU A 134 -7.16 -12.49 14.46
CA LEU A 134 -8.44 -13.17 14.31
C LEU A 134 -8.28 -14.66 14.61
N LYS A 135 -8.84 -15.12 15.74
CA LYS A 135 -8.72 -16.51 16.24
C LYS A 135 -10.03 -17.28 16.24
N SER A 136 -11.18 -16.60 16.28
CA SER A 136 -12.51 -17.23 16.34
C SER A 136 -12.83 -17.93 15.03
N GLN A 137 -13.00 -19.26 15.05
CA GLN A 137 -13.34 -20.05 13.86
C GLN A 137 -14.69 -19.63 13.24
N LEU A 138 -15.68 -19.28 14.09
CA LEU A 138 -16.97 -18.78 13.63
C LEU A 138 -16.82 -17.45 12.89
N ALA A 139 -16.05 -16.50 13.45
CA ALA A 139 -15.80 -15.21 12.81
C ALA A 139 -15.04 -15.40 11.49
N ILE A 140 -14.07 -16.31 11.45
CA ILE A 140 -13.32 -16.65 10.22
C ILE A 140 -14.27 -17.19 9.15
N ALA A 141 -15.15 -18.13 9.51
CA ALA A 141 -16.12 -18.72 8.58
C ALA A 141 -17.08 -17.65 8.02
N ILE A 142 -17.59 -16.76 8.87
CA ILE A 142 -18.46 -15.64 8.45
C ILE A 142 -17.73 -14.72 7.47
N LEU A 143 -16.52 -14.28 7.81
CA LEU A 143 -15.73 -13.36 6.96
C LEU A 143 -15.36 -14.01 5.62
N ARG A 144 -15.00 -15.29 5.60
CA ARG A 144 -14.75 -16.02 4.35
C ARG A 144 -15.99 -16.12 3.48
N ARG A 145 -17.15 -16.40 4.08
CA ARG A 145 -18.42 -16.44 3.36
C ARG A 145 -18.77 -15.06 2.77
N GLN A 146 -18.56 -14.00 3.52
CA GLN A 146 -18.75 -12.62 3.03
C GLN A 146 -17.82 -12.32 1.85
N GLU A 147 -16.54 -12.65 1.98
CA GLU A 147 -15.54 -12.47 0.92
C GLU A 147 -15.96 -13.23 -0.37
N THR A 148 -16.26 -14.52 -0.26
CA THR A 148 -16.72 -15.33 -1.41
C THR A 148 -17.96 -14.69 -2.06
N SER A 149 -18.94 -14.30 -1.25
CA SER A 149 -20.18 -13.67 -1.75
C SER A 149 -19.93 -12.36 -2.50
N VAL A 150 -18.91 -11.59 -2.12
CA VAL A 150 -18.53 -10.35 -2.83
C VAL A 150 -17.86 -10.67 -4.15
N TYR A 151 -16.93 -11.63 -4.18
CA TYR A 151 -16.28 -12.07 -5.42
C TYR A 151 -17.27 -12.63 -6.44
N GLU A 152 -18.24 -13.45 -6.01
CA GLU A 152 -19.27 -14.01 -6.88
C GLU A 152 -20.12 -12.94 -7.56
N ARG A 153 -20.48 -11.87 -6.81
CA ARG A 153 -21.34 -10.78 -7.28
C ARG A 153 -20.61 -9.74 -8.10
N ALA A 154 -19.30 -9.58 -7.92
CA ALA A 154 -18.52 -8.63 -8.70
C ALA A 154 -18.57 -9.00 -10.19
N ALA A 155 -18.77 -8.00 -11.03
CA ALA A 155 -18.64 -8.16 -12.48
C ALA A 155 -17.19 -8.43 -12.86
N HIS A 156 -16.25 -7.75 -12.20
CA HIS A 156 -14.82 -7.93 -12.39
C HIS A 156 -14.04 -7.69 -11.10
N VAL A 157 -12.88 -8.34 -10.97
CA VAL A 157 -11.98 -8.25 -9.81
C VAL A 157 -10.60 -7.85 -10.28
N LEU A 158 -10.04 -6.81 -9.69
CA LEU A 158 -8.70 -6.31 -9.95
C LEU A 158 -7.76 -6.75 -8.83
N ALA A 159 -6.69 -7.43 -9.18
CA ALA A 159 -5.65 -7.89 -8.27
C ALA A 159 -4.36 -7.09 -8.50
N LEU A 160 -3.57 -6.84 -7.44
CA LEU A 160 -2.34 -6.05 -7.52
C LEU A 160 -1.19 -6.79 -8.21
N GLY A 161 -1.21 -8.13 -8.18
CA GLY A 161 -0.14 -8.95 -8.74
C GLY A 161 -0.57 -10.39 -8.99
N VAL A 162 0.36 -11.15 -9.54
CA VAL A 162 0.10 -12.53 -10.00
C VAL A 162 -0.21 -13.49 -8.84
N GLU A 163 0.49 -13.35 -7.71
CA GLU A 163 0.24 -14.21 -6.55
C GLU A 163 -1.10 -13.86 -5.89
N MET A 164 -1.44 -12.59 -5.78
CA MET A 164 -2.76 -12.17 -5.32
C MET A 164 -3.86 -12.69 -6.24
N ARG A 165 -3.70 -12.58 -7.56
CA ARG A 165 -4.62 -13.17 -8.54
C ARG A 165 -4.77 -14.68 -8.31
N THR A 166 -3.67 -15.40 -8.17
CA THR A 166 -3.67 -16.85 -7.92
C THR A 166 -4.47 -17.21 -6.67
N ARG A 167 -4.32 -16.44 -5.59
CA ARG A 167 -5.12 -16.63 -4.37
C ARG A 167 -6.60 -16.41 -4.57
N ILE A 168 -6.97 -15.37 -5.31
CA ILE A 168 -8.37 -15.07 -5.63
C ILE A 168 -8.98 -16.23 -6.46
N LEU A 169 -8.21 -16.74 -7.44
CA LEU A 169 -8.63 -17.91 -8.24
C LEU A 169 -8.83 -19.18 -7.39
N ARG A 170 -7.95 -19.42 -6.42
CA ARG A 170 -8.09 -20.55 -5.47
C ARG A 170 -9.33 -20.47 -4.58
N LYS A 171 -9.94 -19.28 -4.47
CA LYS A 171 -11.23 -19.07 -3.78
C LYS A 171 -12.45 -19.33 -4.69
N GLY A 172 -12.24 -19.83 -5.90
CA GLY A 172 -13.29 -20.22 -6.84
C GLY A 172 -13.74 -19.12 -7.80
N VAL A 173 -13.06 -17.99 -7.84
CA VAL A 173 -13.38 -16.91 -8.78
C VAL A 173 -12.92 -17.32 -10.20
N ALA A 174 -13.77 -17.16 -11.19
CA ALA A 174 -13.45 -17.51 -12.58
C ALA A 174 -12.28 -16.65 -13.11
N ALA A 175 -11.34 -17.27 -13.81
CA ALA A 175 -10.15 -16.59 -14.33
C ALA A 175 -10.46 -15.41 -15.26
N THR A 176 -11.57 -15.51 -16.01
CA THR A 176 -12.07 -14.45 -16.90
C THR A 176 -12.56 -13.20 -16.16
N LYS A 177 -12.85 -13.31 -14.87
CA LYS A 177 -13.26 -12.20 -14.00
C LYS A 177 -12.09 -11.50 -13.30
N VAL A 178 -10.85 -11.99 -13.40
CA VAL A 178 -9.73 -11.46 -12.60
C VAL A 178 -8.63 -10.96 -13.50
N SER A 179 -8.40 -9.65 -13.49
CA SER A 179 -7.28 -8.98 -14.19
C SER A 179 -6.30 -8.34 -13.21
N LEU A 180 -5.12 -8.00 -13.71
CA LEU A 180 -4.09 -7.32 -12.93
C LEU A 180 -4.21 -5.80 -13.10
N LEU A 181 -4.30 -5.09 -11.98
CA LEU A 181 -4.12 -3.65 -11.90
C LEU A 181 -3.24 -3.35 -10.69
N PRO A 182 -1.93 -3.21 -10.87
CA PRO A 182 -1.02 -2.91 -9.77
C PRO A 182 -1.29 -1.51 -9.20
N ASN A 183 -0.85 -1.27 -7.97
CA ASN A 183 -0.77 0.08 -7.46
C ASN A 183 0.28 0.88 -8.25
N TRP A 184 0.10 2.18 -8.30
CA TRP A 184 0.90 3.12 -9.07
C TRP A 184 1.55 4.17 -8.19
N ILE A 185 2.45 4.92 -8.79
CA ILE A 185 3.08 6.07 -8.16
C ILE A 185 3.21 7.22 -9.16
N ASN A 186 3.01 8.44 -8.67
CA ASN A 186 3.37 9.62 -9.46
C ASN A 186 4.91 9.72 -9.52
N ALA A 187 5.47 9.21 -10.59
CA ALA A 187 6.91 9.16 -10.79
C ALA A 187 7.54 10.55 -10.95
N GLN A 188 6.76 11.56 -11.31
CA GLN A 188 7.20 12.95 -11.39
C GLN A 188 7.36 13.57 -10.00
N ALA A 189 6.44 13.26 -9.08
CA ALA A 189 6.49 13.75 -7.70
C ALA A 189 7.64 13.12 -6.88
N ILE A 190 8.08 11.93 -7.27
CA ILE A 190 9.23 11.23 -6.66
C ILE A 190 10.23 10.94 -7.77
N ALA A 191 10.95 11.98 -8.19
CA ALA A 191 12.05 11.86 -9.14
C ALA A 191 13.37 11.58 -8.43
N PRO A 192 14.34 10.94 -9.10
CA PRO A 192 15.70 10.86 -8.59
C PRO A 192 16.25 12.24 -8.26
N MET A 193 16.80 12.37 -7.06
CA MET A 193 17.46 13.58 -6.57
C MET A 193 18.86 13.24 -6.11
N ASP A 194 19.69 14.28 -5.97
CA ASP A 194 21.01 14.11 -5.36
C ASP A 194 20.86 13.56 -3.93
N ARG A 195 21.68 12.58 -3.60
CA ARG A 195 21.75 12.05 -2.24
C ARG A 195 22.30 13.07 -1.25
N MET A 196 23.07 14.04 -1.74
CA MET A 196 23.59 15.18 -0.98
C MET A 196 22.58 16.31 -0.97
N ASN A 197 21.52 16.15 -0.18
CA ASN A 197 20.41 17.08 -0.09
C ASN A 197 20.27 17.69 1.32
N PRO A 198 19.42 18.73 1.49
CA PRO A 198 19.28 19.41 2.78
C PRO A 198 18.93 18.49 3.96
N LEU A 199 18.09 17.46 3.73
CA LEU A 199 17.69 16.52 4.79
C LEU A 199 18.87 15.66 5.28
N ARG A 200 19.76 15.27 4.38
CA ARG A 200 20.98 14.54 4.74
C ARG A 200 21.89 15.38 5.64
N ALA A 201 22.08 16.66 5.29
CA ALA A 201 22.88 17.60 6.07
C ALA A 201 22.24 17.90 7.44
N GLU A 202 20.92 18.14 7.47
CA GLU A 202 20.14 18.36 8.69
C GLU A 202 20.28 17.19 9.69
N TRP A 203 20.32 15.96 9.18
CA TRP A 203 20.47 14.77 10.02
C TRP A 203 21.91 14.40 10.33
N GLY A 204 22.88 15.18 9.85
CA GLY A 204 24.30 14.98 10.12
C GLY A 204 24.84 13.67 9.55
N ILE A 205 24.31 13.21 8.42
CA ILE A 205 24.78 11.99 7.77
C ILE A 205 25.98 12.33 6.88
N PRO A 206 27.20 11.84 7.22
CA PRO A 206 28.41 12.16 6.45
C PRO A 206 28.33 11.77 4.98
N GLU A 207 29.05 12.48 4.12
CA GLU A 207 29.03 12.27 2.67
C GLU A 207 29.51 10.89 2.24
N ASP A 208 30.48 10.35 2.93
CA ASP A 208 31.09 9.04 2.67
C ASP A 208 30.24 7.87 3.15
N ARG A 209 29.15 8.12 3.90
CA ARG A 209 28.29 7.05 4.41
C ARG A 209 27.42 6.43 3.32
N PHE A 210 27.45 5.12 3.25
CA PHE A 210 26.48 4.33 2.51
C PHE A 210 25.23 4.13 3.37
N VAL A 211 24.08 4.59 2.87
CA VAL A 211 22.83 4.62 3.63
C VAL A 211 21.88 3.50 3.16
N ALA A 212 21.61 2.56 4.07
CA ALA A 212 20.56 1.55 3.91
C ALA A 212 19.26 2.06 4.57
N LEU A 213 18.30 2.52 3.76
CA LEU A 213 17.08 3.18 4.22
C LEU A 213 15.90 2.22 4.34
N TYR A 214 15.27 2.19 5.50
CA TYR A 214 13.89 1.74 5.66
C TYR A 214 12.99 2.94 5.96
N ALA A 215 11.97 3.21 5.14
CA ALA A 215 11.00 4.26 5.40
C ALA A 215 9.58 3.68 5.37
N GLY A 216 8.86 3.76 6.50
CA GLY A 216 7.50 3.25 6.56
C GLY A 216 7.01 2.92 7.97
N THR A 217 5.85 2.28 8.05
CA THR A 217 5.24 1.89 9.33
C THR A 217 6.06 0.82 10.04
N PHE A 218 6.30 1.04 11.34
CA PHE A 218 6.87 0.05 12.26
C PHE A 218 5.73 -0.78 12.87
N GLY A 219 5.15 -1.65 12.06
CA GLY A 219 4.03 -2.49 12.46
C GLY A 219 4.42 -3.95 12.65
N ARG A 220 3.62 -4.68 13.40
CA ARG A 220 3.84 -6.11 13.70
C ARG A 220 4.07 -6.99 12.48
N ALA A 221 3.49 -6.62 11.33
CA ALA A 221 3.64 -7.38 10.09
C ALA A 221 5.01 -7.16 9.41
N HIS A 222 5.71 -6.06 9.72
CA HIS A 222 6.90 -5.65 8.98
C HIS A 222 8.19 -6.32 9.49
N GLY A 223 8.23 -6.77 10.76
CA GLY A 223 9.40 -7.46 11.31
C GLY A 223 10.67 -6.60 11.31
N THR A 224 10.57 -5.31 11.62
CA THR A 224 11.66 -4.34 11.52
C THR A 224 12.84 -4.61 12.45
N ALA A 225 12.66 -5.45 13.50
CA ALA A 225 13.76 -5.84 14.39
C ALA A 225 14.90 -6.57 13.66
N GLN A 226 14.59 -7.34 12.60
CA GLN A 226 15.63 -8.00 11.79
C GLN A 226 16.58 -7.00 11.09
N LEU A 227 16.16 -5.75 10.89
CA LEU A 227 17.04 -4.69 10.37
C LEU A 227 18.09 -4.28 11.41
N ILE A 228 17.72 -4.28 12.70
CA ILE A 228 18.64 -4.04 13.82
C ILE A 228 19.63 -5.21 13.93
N ASP A 229 19.13 -6.45 13.80
CA ASP A 229 19.99 -7.64 13.85
C ASP A 229 21.02 -7.63 12.70
N ALA A 230 20.63 -7.20 11.51
CA ALA A 230 21.55 -7.04 10.38
C ALA A 230 22.54 -5.88 10.58
N ALA A 231 22.08 -4.76 11.15
CA ALA A 231 22.96 -3.63 11.46
C ALA A 231 24.03 -4.01 12.51
N GLU A 232 23.70 -4.90 13.46
CA GLU A 232 24.64 -5.42 14.44
C GLU A 232 25.75 -6.24 13.79
N GLN A 233 25.49 -7.01 12.73
CA GLN A 233 26.50 -7.73 11.95
C GLN A 233 27.50 -6.76 11.26
N LEU A 234 27.06 -5.52 11.03
CA LEU A 234 27.87 -4.45 10.41
C LEU A 234 28.35 -3.38 11.41
N ARG A 235 28.31 -3.66 12.72
CA ARG A 235 28.64 -2.67 13.75
C ARG A 235 30.07 -2.13 13.66
N MET A 236 31.00 -2.91 13.13
CA MET A 236 32.41 -2.53 12.91
C MET A 236 32.64 -1.88 11.54
N ASP A 237 31.65 -1.89 10.66
CA ASP A 237 31.70 -1.28 9.35
C ASP A 237 31.31 0.19 9.46
N THR A 238 32.30 1.05 9.55
CA THR A 238 32.09 2.48 9.78
C THR A 238 31.53 3.22 8.56
N GLN A 239 31.49 2.60 7.39
CA GLN A 239 30.98 3.23 6.17
C GLN A 239 29.47 3.04 5.99
N VAL A 240 28.82 2.07 6.66
CA VAL A 240 27.41 1.77 6.51
C VAL A 240 26.57 2.39 7.62
N THR A 241 25.47 3.02 7.25
CA THR A 241 24.44 3.53 8.16
C THR A 241 23.10 2.95 7.81
N PHE A 242 22.42 2.32 8.78
CA PHE A 242 21.01 1.95 8.68
C PHE A 242 20.16 3.13 9.14
N LEU A 243 19.38 3.69 8.21
CA LEU A 243 18.47 4.79 8.48
C LEU A 243 17.04 4.26 8.51
N LEU A 244 16.43 4.23 9.69
CA LEU A 244 15.09 3.69 9.92
C LEU A 244 14.14 4.84 10.22
N VAL A 245 13.23 5.14 9.28
CA VAL A 245 12.34 6.30 9.35
C VAL A 245 10.88 5.85 9.37
N GLY A 246 10.13 6.28 10.37
CA GLY A 246 8.70 5.94 10.45
C GLY A 246 8.09 6.10 11.82
N GLN A 247 6.89 5.55 11.97
CA GLN A 247 6.14 5.48 13.23
C GLN A 247 5.33 4.17 13.25
N GLY A 248 4.80 3.82 14.41
CA GLY A 248 3.93 2.66 14.57
C GLY A 248 4.19 1.89 15.84
N HIS A 249 3.50 0.75 15.99
CA HIS A 249 3.48 -0.04 17.22
C HIS A 249 4.88 -0.44 17.73
N ASP A 250 5.80 -0.76 16.83
CA ASP A 250 7.13 -1.26 17.20
C ASP A 250 8.20 -0.15 17.23
N PHE A 251 7.83 1.13 16.98
CA PHE A 251 8.80 2.23 16.86
C PHE A 251 9.65 2.41 18.12
N GLU A 252 9.02 2.57 19.28
CA GLU A 252 9.75 2.70 20.55
C GLU A 252 10.58 1.46 20.90
N HIS A 253 10.09 0.27 20.53
CA HIS A 253 10.83 -0.97 20.72
C HIS A 253 12.14 -0.95 19.91
N ILE A 254 12.08 -0.52 18.65
CA ILE A 254 13.25 -0.40 17.76
C ILE A 254 14.25 0.63 18.31
N GLN A 255 13.78 1.77 18.83
CA GLN A 255 14.65 2.75 19.48
C GLN A 255 15.39 2.14 20.68
N ARG A 256 14.64 1.54 21.62
CA ARG A 256 15.24 0.89 22.80
C ARG A 256 16.21 -0.24 22.42
N LEU A 257 15.90 -1.01 21.40
CA LEU A 257 16.77 -2.09 20.93
C LEU A 257 18.07 -1.55 20.36
N THR A 258 18.01 -0.45 19.60
CA THR A 258 19.19 0.23 19.07
C THR A 258 20.09 0.77 20.18
N GLU A 259 19.51 1.44 21.18
CA GLU A 259 20.23 2.01 22.32
C GLU A 259 20.85 0.92 23.21
N SER A 260 20.09 -0.12 23.56
CA SER A 260 20.57 -1.20 24.44
C SER A 260 21.70 -2.01 23.85
N ARG A 261 21.78 -2.11 22.52
CA ARG A 261 22.88 -2.76 21.80
C ARG A 261 24.06 -1.82 21.49
N GLY A 262 23.92 -0.51 21.76
CA GLY A 262 24.96 0.48 21.52
C GLY A 262 25.33 0.62 20.04
N LEU A 263 24.33 0.52 19.13
CA LEU A 263 24.59 0.53 17.69
C LEU A 263 24.75 1.99 17.18
N ARG A 264 25.99 2.36 16.85
CA ARG A 264 26.33 3.69 16.31
C ARG A 264 26.06 3.80 14.81
N ASN A 265 25.87 2.69 14.12
CA ASN A 265 25.58 2.61 12.69
C ASN A 265 24.07 2.54 12.41
N VAL A 266 23.21 2.84 13.39
CA VAL A 266 21.75 2.89 13.23
C VAL A 266 21.23 4.25 13.64
N MET A 267 20.40 4.85 12.79
CA MET A 267 19.67 6.09 13.06
C MET A 267 18.18 5.80 12.96
N VAL A 268 17.43 6.05 14.04
CA VAL A 268 15.97 5.92 14.06
C VAL A 268 15.36 7.33 14.07
N ARG A 269 14.42 7.61 13.16
CA ARG A 269 13.76 8.92 13.01
C ARG A 269 12.27 8.74 12.81
N GLU A 270 11.50 9.73 13.19
CA GLU A 270 10.08 9.80 12.88
C GLU A 270 9.83 10.12 11.40
N PHE A 271 8.56 10.01 10.96
CA PHE A 271 8.17 10.37 9.61
C PHE A 271 8.52 11.84 9.28
N VAL A 272 9.02 12.05 8.09
CA VAL A 272 9.12 13.38 7.51
C VAL A 272 7.78 13.81 6.90
N PRO A 273 7.50 15.12 6.79
CA PRO A 273 6.37 15.63 6.02
C PRO A 273 6.38 15.08 4.58
N ARG A 274 5.21 14.84 4.02
CA ARG A 274 5.06 14.27 2.66
C ARG A 274 5.83 15.08 1.60
N ALA A 275 5.92 16.39 1.74
CA ALA A 275 6.67 17.25 0.83
C ALA A 275 8.17 16.93 0.78
N ARG A 276 8.72 16.34 1.86
CA ARG A 276 10.14 15.96 1.96
C ARG A 276 10.40 14.47 1.66
N LEU A 277 9.39 13.74 1.21
CA LEU A 277 9.54 12.30 0.95
C LEU A 277 10.55 12.01 -0.17
N ALA A 278 10.61 12.84 -1.19
CA ALA A 278 11.60 12.72 -2.27
C ALA A 278 13.04 12.94 -1.75
N GLU A 279 13.25 13.93 -0.87
CA GLU A 279 14.54 14.14 -0.20
C GLU A 279 14.95 12.92 0.63
N LEU A 280 14.00 12.37 1.43
CA LEU A 280 14.25 11.20 2.26
C LEU A 280 14.69 10.00 1.42
N GLN A 281 13.97 9.73 0.33
CA GLN A 281 14.30 8.59 -0.52
C GLN A 281 15.61 8.81 -1.29
N ALA A 282 15.94 10.06 -1.60
CA ALA A 282 17.19 10.41 -2.25
C ALA A 282 18.45 10.19 -1.36
N ILE A 283 18.31 10.25 -0.03
CA ILE A 283 19.43 9.97 0.90
C ILE A 283 19.93 8.52 0.75
N ALA A 284 19.05 7.59 0.40
CA ALA A 284 19.36 6.18 0.34
C ALA A 284 20.36 5.83 -0.77
N ASP A 285 21.32 4.99 -0.47
CA ASP A 285 22.13 4.27 -1.45
C ASP A 285 21.49 2.90 -1.78
N VAL A 286 20.78 2.30 -0.81
CA VAL A 286 19.90 1.15 -0.98
C VAL A 286 18.67 1.30 -0.09
N SER A 287 17.52 0.86 -0.57
CA SER A 287 16.27 0.86 0.20
C SER A 287 15.93 -0.55 0.69
N LEU A 288 15.40 -0.63 1.90
CA LEU A 288 15.07 -1.88 2.56
C LEU A 288 13.55 -2.07 2.65
N VAL A 289 13.08 -3.24 2.32
CA VAL A 289 11.70 -3.63 2.55
C VAL A 289 11.67 -4.97 3.30
N THR A 290 10.82 -5.05 4.32
CA THR A 290 10.72 -6.27 5.12
C THR A 290 9.28 -6.57 5.47
N LEU A 291 8.94 -7.85 5.45
CA LEU A 291 7.70 -8.43 5.97
C LEU A 291 8.04 -9.70 6.74
N ARG A 292 7.21 -10.04 7.71
CA ARG A 292 7.30 -11.35 8.36
C ARG A 292 6.90 -12.45 7.39
N SER A 293 7.50 -13.63 7.57
CA SER A 293 7.21 -14.82 6.77
C SER A 293 5.70 -15.09 6.65
N GLY A 294 5.28 -15.40 5.45
CA GLY A 294 3.91 -15.72 5.08
C GLY A 294 2.98 -14.52 4.89
N LEU A 295 3.44 -13.27 5.08
CA LEU A 295 2.63 -12.08 4.87
C LEU A 295 2.85 -11.43 3.49
N GLY A 296 3.96 -11.70 2.84
CA GLY A 296 4.29 -11.15 1.51
C GLY A 296 3.30 -11.50 0.41
N ASN A 297 2.55 -12.59 0.58
CA ASN A 297 1.55 -13.04 -0.37
C ASN A 297 0.13 -12.49 -0.11
N ILE A 298 -0.04 -11.63 0.87
CA ILE A 298 -1.35 -11.11 1.29
C ILE A 298 -1.44 -9.62 0.99
N SER A 299 -0.34 -8.91 1.16
CA SER A 299 -0.23 -7.47 0.99
C SER A 299 1.01 -7.10 0.17
N VAL A 300 0.87 -6.10 -0.68
CA VAL A 300 1.99 -5.56 -1.47
C VAL A 300 2.47 -4.27 -0.82
N PRO A 301 3.71 -4.21 -0.30
CA PRO A 301 4.24 -3.02 0.34
C PRO A 301 4.37 -1.84 -0.65
N SER A 302 3.50 -0.85 -0.54
CA SER A 302 3.47 0.32 -1.43
C SER A 302 4.75 1.17 -1.40
N LYS A 303 5.55 1.09 -0.31
CA LYS A 303 6.82 1.82 -0.17
C LYS A 303 7.85 1.47 -1.26
N VAL A 304 7.80 0.22 -1.79
CA VAL A 304 8.71 -0.24 -2.85
C VAL A 304 8.59 0.63 -4.10
N LEU A 305 7.37 1.04 -4.45
CA LEU A 305 7.14 1.90 -5.61
C LEU A 305 7.87 3.24 -5.47
N GLY A 306 7.84 3.82 -4.26
CA GLY A 306 8.57 5.05 -3.96
C GLY A 306 10.09 4.90 -4.08
N TYR A 307 10.64 3.82 -3.55
CA TYR A 307 12.06 3.51 -3.66
C TYR A 307 12.50 3.36 -5.11
N MET A 308 11.76 2.59 -5.87
CA MET A 308 12.02 2.39 -7.29
C MET A 308 11.85 3.68 -8.09
N ALA A 309 10.84 4.50 -7.78
CA ALA A 309 10.63 5.81 -8.41
C ALA A 309 11.78 6.77 -8.13
N ALA A 310 12.34 6.77 -6.92
CA ALA A 310 13.53 7.55 -6.57
C ALA A 310 14.84 7.02 -7.20
N GLY A 311 14.76 5.95 -8.00
CA GLY A 311 15.94 5.35 -8.62
C GLY A 311 16.87 4.67 -7.62
N ARG A 312 16.32 4.06 -6.57
CA ARG A 312 17.11 3.36 -5.55
C ARG A 312 16.97 1.85 -5.69
N PRO A 313 18.09 1.09 -5.58
CA PRO A 313 18.03 -0.36 -5.51
C PRO A 313 17.30 -0.81 -4.25
N VAL A 314 16.71 -2.01 -4.27
CA VAL A 314 15.93 -2.52 -3.15
C VAL A 314 16.44 -3.87 -2.69
N ILE A 315 16.69 -4.02 -1.39
CA ILE A 315 16.86 -5.34 -0.77
C ILE A 315 15.58 -5.67 0.00
N GLY A 316 14.96 -6.79 -0.35
CA GLY A 316 13.72 -7.28 0.26
C GLY A 316 13.95 -8.50 1.14
N LEU A 317 13.58 -8.42 2.44
CA LEU A 317 13.36 -9.58 3.30
C LEU A 317 11.89 -9.98 3.16
N LEU A 318 11.60 -10.83 2.18
CA LEU A 318 10.25 -11.14 1.69
C LEU A 318 10.14 -12.61 1.31
N ASP A 319 8.95 -13.18 1.49
CA ASP A 319 8.66 -14.49 0.92
C ASP A 319 8.97 -14.46 -0.60
N SER A 320 9.78 -15.42 -1.08
CA SER A 320 10.27 -15.46 -2.46
C SER A 320 9.15 -15.56 -3.50
N SER A 321 7.99 -16.09 -3.11
CA SER A 321 6.79 -16.18 -3.95
C SER A 321 5.94 -14.91 -3.97
N SER A 322 6.27 -13.87 -3.19
CA SER A 322 5.45 -12.66 -3.11
C SER A 322 5.46 -11.83 -4.40
N ASP A 323 4.37 -11.08 -4.62
CA ASP A 323 4.27 -10.15 -5.76
C ASP A 323 5.38 -9.09 -5.73
N THR A 324 5.76 -8.62 -4.53
CA THR A 324 6.90 -7.70 -4.39
C THR A 324 8.22 -8.34 -4.77
N ALA A 325 8.46 -9.61 -4.36
CA ALA A 325 9.66 -10.34 -4.75
C ALA A 325 9.72 -10.54 -6.28
N THR A 326 8.59 -10.84 -6.89
CA THR A 326 8.45 -10.96 -8.34
C THR A 326 8.72 -9.64 -9.05
N LEU A 327 8.19 -8.53 -8.52
CA LEU A 327 8.46 -7.17 -9.02
C LEU A 327 9.96 -6.86 -9.03
N LEU A 328 10.66 -7.08 -7.91
CA LEU A 328 12.10 -6.79 -7.80
C LEU A 328 12.94 -7.62 -8.78
N ARG A 329 12.60 -8.92 -8.95
CA ARG A 329 13.27 -9.80 -9.91
C ARG A 329 13.03 -9.38 -11.36
N ASN A 330 11.78 -9.08 -11.73
CA ASN A 330 11.43 -8.66 -13.07
C ASN A 330 12.11 -7.33 -13.46
N ALA A 331 12.14 -6.39 -12.52
CA ALA A 331 12.83 -5.11 -12.72
C ALA A 331 14.36 -5.23 -12.66
N LYS A 332 14.91 -6.36 -12.18
CA LYS A 332 16.35 -6.58 -11.95
C LYS A 332 16.99 -5.43 -11.15
N CYS A 333 16.29 -4.98 -10.12
CA CYS A 333 16.62 -3.77 -9.38
C CYS A 333 17.00 -4.01 -7.92
N GLY A 334 17.26 -5.28 -7.56
CA GLY A 334 17.59 -5.61 -6.18
C GLY A 334 17.68 -7.10 -5.92
N VAL A 335 17.77 -7.43 -4.64
CA VAL A 335 17.87 -8.80 -4.12
C VAL A 335 16.67 -9.11 -3.24
N VAL A 336 16.20 -10.34 -3.31
CA VAL A 336 15.17 -10.89 -2.43
C VAL A 336 15.83 -11.97 -1.56
N LEU A 337 15.70 -11.79 -0.27
CA LEU A 337 16.14 -12.72 0.78
C LEU A 337 14.92 -13.20 1.54
N GLU A 338 14.98 -14.40 2.11
CA GLU A 338 13.90 -14.90 2.94
C GLU A 338 13.78 -14.09 4.25
N PRO A 339 12.57 -13.90 4.79
CA PRO A 339 12.38 -13.27 6.09
C PRO A 339 13.21 -13.95 7.17
N GLY A 340 14.03 -13.17 7.90
CA GLY A 340 14.94 -13.68 8.92
C GLY A 340 16.38 -13.91 8.45
N ASP A 341 16.67 -13.80 7.16
CA ASP A 341 18.06 -13.91 6.67
C ASP A 341 18.84 -12.60 6.92
N VAL A 342 19.11 -12.34 8.20
CA VAL A 342 19.84 -11.14 8.65
C VAL A 342 21.28 -11.13 8.20
N VAL A 343 21.91 -12.31 8.09
CA VAL A 343 23.30 -12.46 7.63
C VAL A 343 23.37 -12.15 6.12
N GLY A 344 22.44 -12.67 5.35
CA GLY A 344 22.31 -12.35 3.94
C GLY A 344 22.07 -10.84 3.73
N LEU A 345 21.20 -10.21 4.53
CA LEU A 345 20.96 -8.76 4.44
C LEU A 345 22.26 -7.97 4.69
N ALA A 346 22.97 -8.28 5.76
CA ALA A 346 24.25 -7.62 6.08
C ALA A 346 25.28 -7.80 4.95
N ARG A 347 25.36 -9.01 4.39
CA ARG A 347 26.26 -9.31 3.25
C ARG A 347 25.92 -8.48 2.02
N GLU A 348 24.63 -8.42 1.62
CA GLU A 348 24.20 -7.67 0.43
C GLU A 348 24.37 -6.16 0.61
N VAL A 349 24.08 -5.61 1.79
CA VAL A 349 24.34 -4.19 2.10
C VAL A 349 25.83 -3.88 1.96
N ARG A 350 26.71 -4.70 2.53
CA ARG A 350 28.17 -4.55 2.42
C ARG A 350 28.64 -4.66 0.97
N ALA A 351 28.11 -5.61 0.21
CA ALA A 351 28.46 -5.81 -1.20
C ALA A 351 28.09 -4.58 -2.06
N LEU A 352 26.92 -3.99 -1.84
CA LEU A 352 26.52 -2.76 -2.53
C LEU A 352 27.32 -1.54 -2.08
N ALA A 353 27.69 -1.45 -0.79
CA ALA A 353 28.56 -0.39 -0.29
C ALA A 353 29.96 -0.43 -0.95
N ALA A 354 30.48 -1.64 -1.17
CA ALA A 354 31.75 -1.85 -1.88
C ALA A 354 31.64 -1.65 -3.40
N ASN A 355 30.43 -1.64 -3.96
CA ASN A 355 30.19 -1.48 -5.41
C ASN A 355 29.10 -0.45 -5.72
N PRO A 356 29.37 0.86 -5.56
CA PRO A 356 28.39 1.92 -5.80
C PRO A 356 27.91 2.00 -7.28
N SER A 357 28.70 1.50 -8.23
CA SER A 357 28.30 1.45 -9.65
C SER A 357 27.15 0.47 -9.85
N LEU A 358 27.20 -0.71 -9.22
CA LEU A 358 26.12 -1.69 -9.25
C LEU A 358 24.84 -1.15 -8.60
N ALA A 359 24.98 -0.46 -7.45
CA ALA A 359 23.84 0.17 -6.80
C ALA A 359 23.15 1.20 -7.72
N ARG A 360 23.92 2.03 -8.42
CA ARG A 360 23.39 2.98 -9.41
C ARG A 360 22.70 2.29 -10.58
N GLU A 361 23.30 1.24 -11.12
CA GLU A 361 22.73 0.47 -12.23
C GLU A 361 21.37 -0.13 -11.85
N TRP A 362 21.28 -0.76 -10.68
CA TRP A 362 20.01 -1.31 -10.19
C TRP A 362 18.98 -0.22 -9.94
N GLY A 363 19.40 0.93 -9.42
CA GLY A 363 18.53 2.10 -9.25
C GLY A 363 17.96 2.62 -10.57
N GLN A 364 18.77 2.69 -11.62
CA GLN A 364 18.31 3.08 -12.96
C GLN A 364 17.30 2.08 -13.54
N ARG A 365 17.53 0.78 -13.35
CA ARG A 365 16.56 -0.27 -13.74
C ARG A 365 15.26 -0.15 -12.98
N ALA A 366 15.32 0.12 -11.66
CA ALA A 366 14.16 0.37 -10.82
C ALA A 366 13.31 1.53 -11.36
N ARG A 367 13.96 2.67 -11.62
CA ARG A 367 13.31 3.86 -12.17
C ARG A 367 12.68 3.60 -13.53
N LYS A 368 13.42 2.97 -14.44
CA LYS A 368 12.93 2.62 -15.76
C LYS A 368 11.66 1.76 -15.67
N HIS A 369 11.68 0.73 -14.84
CA HIS A 369 10.52 -0.16 -14.66
C HIS A 369 9.29 0.60 -14.14
N VAL A 370 9.47 1.54 -13.20
CA VAL A 370 8.38 2.39 -12.71
C VAL A 370 7.81 3.23 -13.85
N LEU A 371 8.64 3.92 -14.62
CA LEU A 371 8.18 4.77 -15.72
C LEU A 371 7.41 3.97 -16.78
N ASP A 372 7.88 2.77 -17.10
CA ASP A 372 7.30 1.94 -18.15
C ASP A 372 6.00 1.23 -17.70
N GLN A 373 5.86 0.86 -16.42
CA GLN A 373 4.82 -0.09 -16.00
C GLN A 373 3.96 0.38 -14.82
N LEU A 374 4.49 1.25 -13.94
CA LEU A 374 3.88 1.56 -12.65
C LEU A 374 3.68 3.07 -12.44
N ASP A 375 3.99 3.89 -13.44
CA ASP A 375 3.65 5.31 -13.40
C ASP A 375 2.15 5.51 -13.39
N ALA A 376 1.70 6.51 -12.63
CA ALA A 376 0.28 6.82 -12.47
C ALA A 376 -0.42 7.00 -13.82
N GLN A 377 0.21 7.65 -14.80
CA GLN A 377 -0.40 7.87 -16.11
C GLN A 377 -0.66 6.55 -16.84
N VAL A 378 0.27 5.60 -16.76
CA VAL A 378 0.17 4.29 -17.41
C VAL A 378 -0.89 3.42 -16.75
N VAL A 379 -0.85 3.30 -15.41
CA VAL A 379 -1.75 2.39 -14.68
C VAL A 379 -3.16 2.94 -14.60
N LEU A 380 -3.32 4.25 -14.35
CA LEU A 380 -4.64 4.88 -14.32
C LEU A 380 -5.34 4.79 -15.68
N GLY A 381 -4.59 4.98 -16.79
CA GLY A 381 -5.14 4.80 -18.13
C GLY A 381 -5.77 3.42 -18.30
N ARG A 382 -5.02 2.36 -17.96
CA ARG A 382 -5.52 0.97 -17.98
C ARG A 382 -6.70 0.75 -17.03
N GLY A 383 -6.65 1.33 -15.83
CA GLY A 383 -7.73 1.22 -14.84
C GLY A 383 -9.04 1.82 -15.36
N VAL A 384 -9.00 3.00 -15.98
CA VAL A 384 -10.20 3.63 -16.55
C VAL A 384 -10.73 2.81 -17.73
N GLU A 385 -9.89 2.31 -18.63
CA GLU A 385 -10.31 1.43 -19.72
C GLU A 385 -11.01 0.16 -19.24
N MET A 386 -10.52 -0.45 -18.16
CA MET A 386 -11.19 -1.59 -17.54
C MET A 386 -12.58 -1.22 -16.99
N LEU A 387 -12.73 -0.08 -16.35
CA LEU A 387 -14.03 0.40 -15.86
C LEU A 387 -15.00 0.66 -17.02
N GLU A 388 -14.56 1.33 -18.08
CA GLU A 388 -15.34 1.59 -19.29
C GLU A 388 -15.79 0.28 -19.96
N THR A 389 -14.91 -0.72 -20.03
CA THR A 389 -15.20 -2.05 -20.60
C THR A 389 -16.29 -2.76 -19.82
N VAL A 390 -16.18 -2.76 -18.48
CA VAL A 390 -17.21 -3.35 -17.60
C VAL A 390 -18.53 -2.59 -17.68
N ALA A 391 -18.51 -1.26 -17.75
CA ALA A 391 -19.70 -0.43 -17.90
C ALA A 391 -20.49 -0.78 -19.19
N ARG A 392 -19.78 -1.10 -20.28
CA ARG A 392 -20.37 -1.54 -21.55
C ARG A 392 -20.82 -2.99 -21.56
N GLY A 393 -20.67 -3.73 -20.47
CA GLY A 393 -20.99 -5.16 -20.38
C GLY A 393 -20.04 -6.06 -21.19
N GLN A 394 -18.85 -5.58 -21.50
CA GLN A 394 -17.84 -6.28 -22.28
C GLN A 394 -16.86 -7.03 -21.36
N ALA A 395 -16.23 -8.09 -21.88
CA ALA A 395 -15.16 -8.78 -21.15
C ALA A 395 -13.89 -7.93 -21.11
N VAL A 396 -13.30 -7.82 -19.92
CA VAL A 396 -11.99 -7.16 -19.76
C VAL A 396 -10.90 -8.11 -20.29
N PHE A 397 -10.08 -7.63 -21.20
CA PHE A 397 -8.93 -8.40 -21.67
C PHE A 397 -7.90 -8.57 -20.55
N GLN A 398 -7.29 -9.77 -20.47
CA GLN A 398 -6.33 -10.15 -19.42
C GLN A 398 -4.95 -9.55 -19.68
#